data_e480efb31bf6214c44421ec881d555d8
#
_entry.id   e480efb31bf6214c44421ec881d555d8
#
_cell.length_a   1.000
_cell.length_b   1.000
_cell.length_c   1.000
_cell.angle_alpha   90.00
_cell.angle_beta   90.00
_cell.angle_gamma   90.00
#
_symmetry.space_group_name_H-M   'P 1'
#
loop_
_entity.id
_entity.type
_entity.pdbx_description
1 polymer ?
#
loop_
_entity_poly.entity_id
_entity_poly.type
_entity_poly.pdbx_seq_one_letter_code
_entity_poly.pdbx_strand_id
1 'polypeptide(L)'
;MLTGFKNAVEVDFTLEENKKKIEEAFKQAHAEAGAVYPLIIGGKKVETEKKIASVSPATKEVLGYACSCSKEQADEAIKASYEAFKKWSLTSVEERVRVLRRLAALLIENRFIMDAWNVLESGKNWGEADGELCEQLDFINSYVMHIQNLEKGKELV
;
A
#
# COMPACT_ATOMS: atom_id res chain seq x y z
N MET A 1 -18.14 17.93 -10.66
CA MET A 1 -17.62 17.99 -9.27
C MET A 1 -18.11 16.75 -8.55
N LEU A 2 -17.26 15.97 -7.92
CA LEU A 2 -17.65 14.76 -7.18
C LEU A 2 -18.34 15.18 -5.86
N THR A 3 -19.66 15.16 -5.85
CA THR A 3 -20.43 15.52 -4.65
C THR A 3 -20.25 14.46 -3.58
N GLY A 4 -19.74 14.86 -2.41
CA GLY A 4 -19.57 13.97 -1.25
C GLY A 4 -18.15 13.41 -1.03
N PHE A 5 -17.20 13.66 -1.95
CA PHE A 5 -15.80 13.28 -1.72
C PHE A 5 -15.16 14.26 -0.72
N LYS A 6 -14.40 13.69 0.23
CA LYS A 6 -13.57 14.44 1.17
C LYS A 6 -12.20 13.79 1.21
N ASN A 7 -11.16 14.63 1.15
CA ASN A 7 -9.79 14.20 1.32
C ASN A 7 -9.56 13.62 2.72
N ALA A 8 -8.65 12.66 2.81
CA ALA A 8 -8.14 12.17 4.08
C ALA A 8 -7.45 13.30 4.84
N VAL A 9 -7.55 13.26 6.16
CA VAL A 9 -6.96 14.29 7.02
C VAL A 9 -5.59 13.82 7.46
N GLU A 10 -4.59 14.66 7.22
CA GLU A 10 -3.21 14.43 7.66
C GLU A 10 -3.11 14.43 9.19
N VAL A 11 -2.12 13.69 9.70
CA VAL A 11 -1.81 13.63 11.12
C VAL A 11 -1.17 14.93 11.56
N ASP A 12 -1.72 15.55 12.62
CA ASP A 12 -1.07 16.68 13.27
C ASP A 12 0.06 16.17 14.18
N PHE A 13 1.29 16.19 13.67
CA PHE A 13 2.49 15.83 14.41
C PHE A 13 2.96 16.90 15.42
N THR A 14 2.24 18.02 15.60
CA THR A 14 2.49 18.93 16.72
C THR A 14 1.93 18.39 18.03
N LEU A 15 0.98 17.47 17.95
CA LEU A 15 0.36 16.83 19.11
C LEU A 15 1.28 15.72 19.68
N GLU A 16 1.54 15.79 20.99
CA GLU A 16 2.44 14.84 21.68
C GLU A 16 1.99 13.37 21.57
N GLU A 17 0.70 13.12 21.52
CA GLU A 17 0.19 11.75 21.32
C GLU A 17 0.56 11.17 19.96
N ASN A 18 0.54 11.99 18.90
CA ASN A 18 0.90 11.55 17.55
C ASN A 18 2.42 11.40 17.39
N LYS A 19 3.21 12.28 18.03
CA LYS A 19 4.66 12.11 18.11
C LYS A 19 5.03 10.78 18.76
N LYS A 20 4.42 10.44 19.88
CA LYS A 20 4.68 9.15 20.56
C LYS A 20 4.34 7.96 19.67
N LYS A 21 3.23 8.02 18.93
CA LYS A 21 2.82 6.92 18.01
C LYS A 21 3.83 6.72 16.90
N ILE A 22 4.28 7.80 16.25
CA ILE A 22 5.27 7.68 15.17
C ILE A 22 6.64 7.24 15.71
N GLU A 23 7.09 7.72 16.86
CA GLU A 23 8.33 7.29 17.50
C GLU A 23 8.30 5.80 17.87
N GLU A 24 7.16 5.28 18.35
CA GLU A 24 6.99 3.86 18.61
C GLU A 24 6.98 3.03 17.33
N ALA A 25 6.37 3.55 16.28
CA ALA A 25 6.41 2.94 14.95
C ALA A 25 7.83 2.86 14.39
N PHE A 26 8.68 3.87 14.60
CA PHE A 26 10.10 3.80 14.25
C PHE A 26 10.84 2.70 15.02
N LYS A 27 10.59 2.55 16.32
CA LYS A 27 11.19 1.46 17.09
C LYS A 27 10.77 0.10 16.55
N GLN A 28 9.49 -0.06 16.20
CA GLN A 28 8.98 -1.28 15.57
C GLN A 28 9.67 -1.53 14.22
N ALA A 29 9.72 -0.52 13.34
CA ALA A 29 10.36 -0.65 12.03
C ALA A 29 11.84 -1.04 12.14
N HIS A 30 12.59 -0.42 13.07
CA HIS A 30 13.99 -0.82 13.33
C HIS A 30 14.12 -2.24 13.88
N ALA A 31 13.19 -2.70 14.69
CA ALA A 31 13.19 -4.09 15.19
C ALA A 31 12.91 -5.11 14.08
N GLU A 32 12.17 -4.73 13.05
CA GLU A 32 11.84 -5.55 11.88
C GLU A 32 12.90 -5.44 10.76
N ALA A 33 13.88 -4.53 10.89
CA ALA A 33 14.91 -4.32 9.89
C ALA A 33 15.74 -5.58 9.61
N GLY A 34 16.18 -5.75 8.36
CA GLY A 34 16.93 -6.93 7.91
C GLY A 34 16.07 -8.10 7.45
N ALA A 35 14.76 -8.01 7.53
CA ALA A 35 13.84 -9.05 7.06
C ALA A 35 13.97 -9.30 5.55
N VAL A 36 13.66 -10.53 5.14
CA VAL A 36 13.60 -10.93 3.72
C VAL A 36 12.15 -11.04 3.29
N TYR A 37 11.79 -10.30 2.25
CA TYR A 37 10.45 -10.28 1.68
C TYR A 37 10.39 -11.14 0.41
N PRO A 38 9.63 -12.24 0.42
CA PRO A 38 9.50 -13.14 -0.71
C PRO A 38 8.66 -12.54 -1.84
N LEU A 39 8.79 -13.08 -3.05
CA LEU A 39 7.83 -12.86 -4.12
C LEU A 39 6.48 -13.48 -3.74
N ILE A 40 5.40 -12.90 -4.25
CA ILE A 40 4.06 -13.49 -4.13
C ILE A 40 3.57 -13.81 -5.55
N ILE A 41 3.52 -15.09 -5.89
CA ILE A 41 3.08 -15.57 -7.21
C ILE A 41 1.91 -16.53 -7.02
N GLY A 42 0.77 -16.23 -7.61
CA GLY A 42 -0.44 -17.05 -7.48
C GLY A 42 -0.86 -17.27 -6.02
N GLY A 43 -0.63 -16.29 -5.13
CA GLY A 43 -0.95 -16.36 -3.71
C GLY A 43 0.08 -17.16 -2.85
N LYS A 44 1.17 -17.65 -3.45
CA LYS A 44 2.23 -18.39 -2.77
C LYS A 44 3.46 -17.53 -2.55
N LYS A 45 4.11 -17.68 -1.40
CA LYS A 45 5.42 -17.09 -1.11
C LYS A 45 6.50 -17.87 -1.85
N VAL A 46 7.36 -17.16 -2.59
CA VAL A 46 8.49 -17.75 -3.34
C VAL A 46 9.76 -17.00 -2.94
N GLU A 47 10.67 -17.69 -2.30
CA GLU A 47 12.00 -17.15 -1.99
C GLU A 47 12.96 -17.40 -3.15
N THR A 48 13.91 -16.49 -3.33
CA THR A 48 14.95 -16.58 -4.33
C THR A 48 16.34 -16.36 -3.72
N GLU A 49 17.37 -16.88 -4.33
CA GLU A 49 18.75 -16.66 -3.86
C GLU A 49 19.16 -15.19 -4.06
N LYS A 50 18.83 -14.63 -5.21
CA LYS A 50 19.13 -13.24 -5.55
C LYS A 50 18.16 -12.32 -4.82
N LYS A 51 18.70 -11.35 -4.08
CA LYS A 51 17.97 -10.37 -3.32
C LYS A 51 18.41 -8.94 -3.66
N ILE A 52 17.51 -8.00 -3.50
CA ILE A 52 17.75 -6.57 -3.64
C ILE A 52 17.65 -5.97 -2.24
N ALA A 53 18.69 -5.28 -1.80
CA ALA A 53 18.68 -4.57 -0.53
C ALA A 53 17.91 -3.25 -0.66
N SER A 54 16.99 -3.00 0.28
CA SER A 54 16.46 -1.65 0.53
C SER A 54 17.40 -0.95 1.51
N VAL A 55 17.87 0.24 1.13
CA VAL A 55 18.90 0.98 1.87
C VAL A 55 18.37 2.36 2.22
N SER A 56 18.45 2.73 3.48
CA SER A 56 18.10 4.08 3.93
C SER A 56 18.96 5.14 3.21
N PRO A 57 18.35 6.13 2.55
CA PRO A 57 19.10 7.21 1.91
C PRO A 57 19.81 8.11 2.94
N ALA A 58 19.29 8.19 4.17
CA ALA A 58 19.84 9.02 5.24
C ALA A 58 21.03 8.37 5.94
N THR A 59 20.87 7.09 6.38
CA THR A 59 21.87 6.40 7.22
C THR A 59 22.76 5.43 6.44
N LYS A 60 22.37 5.04 5.22
CA LYS A 60 23.01 4.00 4.40
C LYS A 60 22.92 2.59 5.00
N GLU A 61 22.13 2.41 6.04
CA GLU A 61 21.87 1.11 6.62
C GLU A 61 20.91 0.29 5.74
N VAL A 62 21.08 -1.03 5.76
CA VAL A 62 20.16 -1.94 5.08
C VAL A 62 18.90 -2.11 5.91
N LEU A 63 17.77 -1.74 5.36
CA LEU A 63 16.45 -1.84 6.00
C LEU A 63 15.81 -3.23 5.83
N GLY A 64 16.11 -3.90 4.73
CA GLY A 64 15.58 -5.23 4.43
C GLY A 64 15.99 -5.71 3.04
N TYR A 65 15.48 -6.86 2.64
CA TYR A 65 15.79 -7.47 1.37
C TYR A 65 14.51 -7.92 0.66
N ALA A 66 14.36 -7.56 -0.60
CA ALA A 66 13.32 -8.11 -1.47
C ALA A 66 13.91 -9.22 -2.35
N CYS A 67 13.21 -10.33 -2.51
CA CYS A 67 13.60 -11.37 -3.46
C CYS A 67 13.51 -10.83 -4.89
N SER A 68 14.57 -11.03 -5.68
CA SER A 68 14.61 -10.65 -7.10
C SER A 68 14.07 -11.79 -7.95
N CYS A 69 13.04 -11.53 -8.78
CA CYS A 69 12.49 -12.57 -9.65
C CYS A 69 13.36 -12.81 -10.89
N SER A 70 13.35 -14.06 -11.38
CA SER A 70 13.85 -14.40 -12.72
C SER A 70 12.79 -14.03 -13.77
N LYS A 71 13.20 -14.09 -15.05
CA LYS A 71 12.26 -13.89 -16.16
C LYS A 71 11.14 -14.94 -16.15
N GLU A 72 11.48 -16.20 -15.87
CA GLU A 72 10.52 -17.31 -15.82
C GLU A 72 9.50 -17.11 -14.69
N GLN A 73 9.94 -16.63 -13.53
CA GLN A 73 9.07 -16.31 -12.41
C GLN A 73 8.16 -15.10 -12.74
N ALA A 74 8.66 -14.11 -13.47
CA ALA A 74 7.83 -12.99 -13.93
C ALA A 74 6.77 -13.47 -14.92
N ASP A 75 7.13 -14.34 -15.86
CA ASP A 75 6.20 -14.97 -16.81
C ASP A 75 5.13 -15.82 -16.08
N GLU A 76 5.52 -16.55 -15.03
CA GLU A 76 4.60 -17.30 -14.17
C GLU A 76 3.63 -16.37 -13.45
N ALA A 77 4.11 -15.26 -12.88
CA ALA A 77 3.28 -14.28 -12.21
C ALA A 77 2.22 -13.66 -13.14
N ILE A 78 2.63 -13.33 -14.38
CA ILE A 78 1.73 -12.82 -15.42
C ILE A 78 0.65 -13.85 -15.77
N LYS A 79 1.04 -15.13 -15.98
CA LYS A 79 0.09 -16.22 -16.25
C LYS A 79 -0.89 -16.42 -15.10
N ALA A 80 -0.40 -16.42 -13.85
CA ALA A 80 -1.24 -16.55 -12.67
C ALA A 80 -2.25 -15.40 -12.56
N SER A 81 -1.81 -14.17 -12.85
CA SER A 81 -2.68 -12.99 -12.87
C SER A 81 -3.76 -13.09 -13.96
N TYR A 82 -3.40 -13.56 -15.14
CA TYR A 82 -4.35 -13.76 -16.24
C TYR A 82 -5.42 -14.84 -15.91
N GLU A 83 -5.01 -15.95 -15.28
CA GLU A 83 -5.96 -16.97 -14.82
C GLU A 83 -6.88 -16.43 -13.72
N ALA A 84 -6.35 -15.65 -12.79
CA ALA A 84 -7.17 -15.00 -11.76
C ALA A 84 -8.16 -13.99 -12.36
N PHE A 85 -7.76 -13.26 -13.41
CA PHE A 85 -8.61 -12.30 -14.11
C PHE A 85 -9.90 -12.93 -14.67
N LYS A 86 -9.87 -14.16 -15.12
CA LYS A 86 -11.06 -14.88 -15.65
C LYS A 86 -12.21 -14.91 -14.64
N LYS A 87 -11.90 -15.01 -13.35
CA LYS A 87 -12.88 -14.96 -12.26
C LYS A 87 -13.12 -13.53 -11.79
N TRP A 88 -12.03 -12.78 -11.60
CA TRP A 88 -12.11 -11.41 -11.10
C TRP A 88 -12.91 -10.48 -12.01
N SER A 89 -12.80 -10.65 -13.33
CA SER A 89 -13.58 -9.87 -14.30
C SER A 89 -15.09 -10.02 -14.17
N LEU A 90 -15.54 -11.13 -13.58
CA LEU A 90 -16.96 -11.47 -13.39
C LEU A 90 -17.46 -11.12 -11.98
N THR A 91 -16.60 -10.65 -11.07
CA THR A 91 -17.03 -10.24 -9.74
C THR A 91 -17.87 -8.95 -9.80
N SER A 92 -18.85 -8.85 -8.91
CA SER A 92 -19.69 -7.66 -8.80
C SER A 92 -18.88 -6.42 -8.41
N VAL A 93 -19.39 -5.24 -8.73
CA VAL A 93 -18.82 -3.97 -8.28
C VAL A 93 -18.78 -3.91 -6.76
N GLU A 94 -19.84 -4.36 -6.10
CA GLU A 94 -19.92 -4.39 -4.64
C GLU A 94 -18.78 -5.21 -4.01
N GLU A 95 -18.47 -6.37 -4.58
CA GLU A 95 -17.40 -7.24 -4.07
C GLU A 95 -16.01 -6.59 -4.26
N ARG A 96 -15.75 -5.97 -5.41
CA ARG A 96 -14.51 -5.21 -5.65
C ARG A 96 -14.38 -4.04 -4.69
N VAL A 97 -15.47 -3.30 -4.47
CA VAL A 97 -15.53 -2.18 -3.51
C VAL A 97 -15.23 -2.66 -2.10
N ARG A 98 -15.75 -3.82 -1.69
CA ARG A 98 -15.46 -4.41 -0.37
C ARG A 98 -13.97 -4.68 -0.16
N VAL A 99 -13.28 -5.19 -1.18
CA VAL A 99 -11.83 -5.41 -1.13
C VAL A 99 -11.08 -4.07 -0.95
N LEU A 100 -11.42 -3.05 -1.74
CA LEU A 100 -10.77 -1.74 -1.65
C LEU A 100 -11.05 -1.03 -0.32
N ARG A 101 -12.28 -1.13 0.20
CA ARG A 101 -12.60 -0.59 1.54
C ARG A 101 -11.85 -1.32 2.65
N ARG A 102 -11.64 -2.64 2.53
CA ARG A 102 -10.81 -3.38 3.50
C ARG A 102 -9.34 -2.92 3.40
N LEU A 103 -8.82 -2.68 2.21
CA LEU A 103 -7.49 -2.09 2.03
C LEU A 103 -7.38 -0.73 2.71
N ALA A 104 -8.32 0.19 2.47
CA ALA A 104 -8.32 1.50 3.11
C ALA A 104 -8.34 1.40 4.65
N ALA A 105 -9.15 0.48 5.21
CA ALA A 105 -9.19 0.24 6.64
C ALA A 105 -7.84 -0.25 7.19
N LEU A 106 -7.16 -1.15 6.48
CA LEU A 106 -5.84 -1.65 6.86
C LEU A 106 -4.77 -0.55 6.78
N LEU A 107 -4.83 0.34 5.79
CA LEU A 107 -3.94 1.49 5.70
C LEU A 107 -4.09 2.42 6.90
N ILE A 108 -5.32 2.73 7.29
CA ILE A 108 -5.60 3.56 8.47
C ILE A 108 -5.12 2.88 9.76
N GLU A 109 -5.39 1.59 9.92
CA GLU A 109 -5.02 0.78 11.08
C GLU A 109 -3.50 0.72 11.28
N ASN A 110 -2.74 0.67 10.17
CA ASN A 110 -1.29 0.57 10.16
C ASN A 110 -0.58 1.89 9.80
N ARG A 111 -1.29 3.03 9.89
CA ARG A 111 -0.82 4.32 9.40
C ARG A 111 0.59 4.66 9.87
N PHE A 112 0.84 4.71 11.16
CA PHE A 112 2.11 5.15 11.70
C PHE A 112 3.29 4.23 11.34
N ILE A 113 3.08 2.91 11.27
CA ILE A 113 4.15 1.99 10.87
C ILE A 113 4.46 2.13 9.37
N MET A 114 3.46 2.39 8.54
CA MET A 114 3.67 2.67 7.11
C MET A 114 4.39 3.99 6.90
N ASP A 115 4.03 5.04 7.65
CA ASP A 115 4.74 6.32 7.63
C ASP A 115 6.20 6.15 8.05
N ALA A 116 6.48 5.40 9.12
CA ALA A 116 7.83 5.13 9.58
C ALA A 116 8.67 4.43 8.51
N TRP A 117 8.14 3.40 7.84
CA TRP A 117 8.80 2.74 6.73
C TRP A 117 9.02 3.67 5.54
N ASN A 118 8.02 4.49 5.18
CA ASN A 118 8.16 5.46 4.08
C ASN A 118 9.28 6.47 4.37
N VAL A 119 9.36 7.00 5.58
CA VAL A 119 10.45 7.89 6.01
C VAL A 119 11.82 7.19 5.91
N LEU A 120 11.93 5.96 6.43
CA LEU A 120 13.19 5.20 6.43
C LEU A 120 13.68 4.87 5.02
N GLU A 121 12.77 4.49 4.10
CA GLU A 121 13.12 4.07 2.74
C GLU A 121 13.29 5.24 1.77
N SER A 122 12.57 6.35 1.93
CA SER A 122 12.58 7.47 1.00
C SER A 122 13.31 8.72 1.51
N GLY A 123 13.56 8.82 2.80
CA GLY A 123 14.17 9.99 3.43
C GLY A 123 13.24 11.20 3.57
N LYS A 124 11.93 10.99 3.48
CA LYS A 124 10.91 12.03 3.66
C LYS A 124 10.79 12.45 5.13
N ASN A 125 10.22 13.62 5.37
CA ASN A 125 9.76 13.98 6.71
C ASN A 125 8.41 13.31 7.04
N TRP A 126 7.98 13.38 8.29
CA TRP A 126 6.76 12.70 8.77
C TRP A 126 5.50 13.19 8.06
N GLY A 127 5.38 14.51 7.85
CA GLY A 127 4.24 15.10 7.17
C GLY A 127 4.14 14.68 5.70
N GLU A 128 5.26 14.64 4.99
CA GLU A 128 5.31 14.16 3.61
C GLU A 128 4.96 12.66 3.50
N ALA A 129 5.44 11.83 4.43
CA ALA A 129 5.14 10.41 4.45
C ALA A 129 3.64 10.16 4.69
N ASP A 130 3.07 10.86 5.66
CA ASP A 130 1.64 10.78 5.98
C ASP A 130 0.75 11.37 4.86
N GLY A 131 1.20 12.44 4.21
CA GLY A 131 0.54 13.01 3.03
C GLY A 131 0.39 12.00 1.89
N GLU A 132 1.41 11.16 1.65
CA GLU A 132 1.32 10.08 0.65
C GLU A 132 0.33 8.99 1.04
N LEU A 133 0.25 8.65 2.34
CA LEU A 133 -0.76 7.70 2.80
C LEU A 133 -2.17 8.29 2.66
N CYS A 134 -2.35 9.58 2.96
CA CYS A 134 -3.60 10.28 2.71
C CYS A 134 -3.98 10.26 1.23
N GLU A 135 -3.02 10.49 0.32
CA GLU A 135 -3.24 10.40 -1.13
C GLU A 135 -3.66 9.00 -1.57
N GLN A 136 -3.03 7.94 -1.04
CA GLN A 136 -3.45 6.56 -1.30
C GLN A 136 -4.91 6.31 -0.88
N LEU A 137 -5.31 6.79 0.31
CA LEU A 137 -6.69 6.68 0.78
C LEU A 137 -7.65 7.44 -0.12
N ASP A 138 -7.26 8.62 -0.58
CA ASP A 138 -8.05 9.46 -1.48
C ASP A 138 -8.24 8.79 -2.84
N PHE A 139 -7.21 8.19 -3.41
CA PHE A 139 -7.32 7.40 -4.64
C PHE A 139 -8.27 6.22 -4.48
N ILE A 140 -8.13 5.43 -3.41
CA ILE A 140 -9.02 4.29 -3.15
C ILE A 140 -10.47 4.77 -3.06
N ASN A 141 -10.75 5.81 -2.26
CA ASN A 141 -12.10 6.34 -2.07
C ASN A 141 -12.67 6.93 -3.35
N SER A 142 -11.86 7.64 -4.13
CA SER A 142 -12.24 8.20 -5.42
C SER A 142 -12.62 7.10 -6.42
N TYR A 143 -11.79 6.06 -6.56
CA TYR A 143 -12.08 4.95 -7.47
C TYR A 143 -13.29 4.14 -7.04
N VAL A 144 -13.49 3.91 -5.74
CA VAL A 144 -14.70 3.28 -5.21
C VAL A 144 -15.94 4.08 -5.57
N MET A 145 -15.90 5.40 -5.41
CA MET A 145 -17.02 6.26 -5.75
C MET A 145 -17.29 6.28 -7.26
N HIS A 146 -16.23 6.32 -8.07
CA HIS A 146 -16.37 6.32 -9.52
C HIS A 146 -16.99 5.03 -10.04
N ILE A 147 -16.51 3.85 -9.60
CA ILE A 147 -17.07 2.59 -10.09
C ILE A 147 -18.53 2.39 -9.67
N GLN A 148 -18.89 2.82 -8.45
CA GLN A 148 -20.28 2.78 -7.98
C GLN A 148 -21.21 3.72 -8.79
N ASN A 149 -20.69 4.86 -9.24
CA ASN A 149 -21.45 5.78 -10.09
C ASN A 149 -21.59 5.24 -11.52
N LEU A 150 -20.54 4.59 -12.05
CA LEU A 150 -20.59 3.94 -13.36
C LEU A 150 -21.60 2.78 -13.38
N GLU A 151 -21.70 2.00 -12.29
CA GLU A 151 -22.66 0.89 -12.18
C GLU A 151 -24.12 1.39 -12.21
N LYS A 152 -24.40 2.55 -11.61
CA LYS A 152 -25.75 3.16 -11.65
C LYS A 152 -26.16 3.62 -13.05
N GLY A 153 -25.23 3.65 -13.99
CA GLY A 153 -25.43 4.19 -15.32
C GLY A 153 -25.46 5.73 -15.33
N LYS A 154 -25.11 6.33 -16.47
CA LYS A 154 -25.47 7.71 -16.78
C LYS A 154 -26.66 7.65 -17.71
N GLU A 155 -27.77 8.31 -17.38
CA GLU A 155 -28.73 8.66 -18.40
C GLU A 155 -27.97 9.50 -19.46
N LEU A 156 -27.89 8.96 -20.67
CA LEU A 156 -27.43 9.72 -21.82
C LEU A 156 -28.63 10.62 -22.22
N VAL A 157 -28.51 11.90 -21.87
CA VAL A 157 -29.42 12.93 -22.35
C VAL A 157 -29.01 13.35 -23.74
#